data_cfd6a1d118a861beafaab06bb9fd59af
#
_entry.id   cfd6a1d118a861beafaab06bb9fd59af
#
_cell.length_a   1.000
_cell.length_b   1.000
_cell.length_c   1.000
_cell.angle_alpha   90.00
_cell.angle_beta   90.00
_cell.angle_gamma   90.00
#
_symmetry.space_group_name_H-M   'P 1'
#
loop_
_entity.id
_entity.type
_entity.pdbx_description
1 polymer ?
#
loop_
_entity_poly.entity_id
_entity_poly.type
_entity_poly.pdbx_seq_one_letter_code
_entity_poly.pdbx_strand_id
1 'polypeptide(L)'
;MPRSYDNDLEKKSVADIIELINSEDKFVAYAVEEKLDDIKRLIESIENQMKKGGRLFYLGAGTSGRLGILDASECPPTFGVSENLVIGIIAGGDKAIRKSQEFAEDSLTQGWYDLKKFNINKNDSVIGIAASGTTPYVVSTIKKCKSKGILTGCLTCNPNSPLSKVCEIPVEIVVRPEFITGSTRMKSGTATKMILNMISTTTMVKIGKVYDNLMIDLKVVNKKLFNRAIRIINITVSYTHLRAHETKANL
;
A
#
# COMPACT_ATOMS: atom_id res chain seq x y z
N MET A 1 13.38 -17.33 -11.18
CA MET A 1 12.53 -17.45 -9.98
C MET A 1 12.93 -18.71 -9.22
N PRO A 2 13.13 -18.65 -7.91
CA PRO A 2 13.35 -19.86 -7.13
C PRO A 2 12.09 -20.74 -7.19
N ARG A 3 12.32 -22.05 -7.28
CA ARG A 3 11.25 -23.04 -7.35
C ARG A 3 10.60 -23.21 -5.97
N SER A 4 9.29 -23.51 -5.93
CA SER A 4 8.60 -23.92 -4.70
C SER A 4 9.30 -25.12 -4.05
N TYR A 5 9.22 -25.22 -2.73
CA TYR A 5 9.74 -26.37 -1.99
C TYR A 5 8.81 -27.57 -2.04
N ASP A 6 7.52 -27.35 -2.34
CA ASP A 6 6.50 -28.39 -2.41
C ASP A 6 6.40 -28.99 -3.83
N ASN A 7 6.33 -30.31 -3.89
CA ASN A 7 6.20 -31.07 -5.11
C ASN A 7 4.92 -31.91 -5.08
N ASP A 8 4.48 -32.41 -6.24
CA ASP A 8 3.33 -33.30 -6.41
C ASP A 8 2.05 -32.74 -5.79
N LEU A 9 1.83 -31.43 -5.91
CA LEU A 9 0.68 -30.75 -5.30
C LEU A 9 -0.65 -31.31 -5.79
N GLU A 10 -0.72 -31.73 -7.05
CA GLU A 10 -1.90 -32.34 -7.67
C GLU A 10 -2.27 -33.70 -7.05
N LYS A 11 -1.38 -34.33 -6.31
CA LYS A 11 -1.61 -35.60 -5.62
C LYS A 11 -1.97 -35.42 -4.14
N LYS A 12 -1.82 -34.22 -3.59
CA LYS A 12 -2.09 -33.93 -2.18
C LYS A 12 -3.60 -33.77 -1.93
N SER A 13 -4.02 -34.09 -0.72
CA SER A 13 -5.39 -33.81 -0.29
C SER A 13 -5.64 -32.32 -0.16
N VAL A 14 -6.91 -31.90 -0.19
CA VAL A 14 -7.29 -30.51 0.06
C VAL A 14 -6.80 -30.03 1.43
N ALA A 15 -6.87 -30.88 2.45
CA ALA A 15 -6.40 -30.56 3.80
C ALA A 15 -4.89 -30.27 3.79
N ASP A 16 -4.07 -31.13 3.19
CA ASP A 16 -2.61 -30.94 3.12
C ASP A 16 -2.26 -29.65 2.38
N ILE A 17 -2.93 -29.35 1.27
CA ILE A 17 -2.69 -28.12 0.50
C ILE A 17 -3.00 -26.87 1.32
N ILE A 18 -4.13 -26.85 2.05
CA ILE A 18 -4.51 -25.70 2.89
C ILE A 18 -3.52 -25.52 4.05
N GLU A 19 -3.09 -26.59 4.70
CA GLU A 19 -2.11 -26.54 5.78
C GLU A 19 -0.77 -26.01 5.29
N LEU A 20 -0.29 -26.46 4.12
CA LEU A 20 0.96 -26.00 3.51
C LEU A 20 0.88 -24.50 3.16
N ILE A 21 -0.20 -24.06 2.51
CA ILE A 21 -0.40 -22.64 2.18
C ILE A 21 -0.41 -21.81 3.48
N ASN A 22 -1.16 -22.22 4.49
CA ASN A 22 -1.22 -21.50 5.76
C ASN A 22 0.12 -21.44 6.48
N SER A 23 0.91 -22.52 6.40
CA SER A 23 2.26 -22.56 6.96
C SER A 23 3.19 -21.55 6.27
N GLU A 24 3.16 -21.49 4.95
CA GLU A 24 3.93 -20.52 4.15
C GLU A 24 3.50 -19.07 4.40
N ASP A 25 2.19 -18.82 4.53
CA ASP A 25 1.66 -17.46 4.74
C ASP A 25 2.08 -16.88 6.10
N LYS A 26 2.32 -17.69 7.13
CA LYS A 26 2.82 -17.22 8.43
C LYS A 26 4.17 -16.51 8.33
N PHE A 27 5.03 -16.89 7.38
CA PHE A 27 6.32 -16.23 7.18
C PHE A 27 6.23 -14.83 6.61
N VAL A 28 5.09 -14.47 5.99
CA VAL A 28 4.94 -13.15 5.36
C VAL A 28 5.04 -12.03 6.39
N ALA A 29 4.41 -12.19 7.55
CA ALA A 29 4.45 -11.19 8.61
C ALA A 29 5.88 -10.95 9.12
N TYR A 30 6.66 -12.02 9.31
CA TYR A 30 8.08 -11.92 9.72
C TYR A 30 8.94 -11.25 8.64
N ALA A 31 8.71 -11.56 7.36
CA ALA A 31 9.43 -10.91 6.27
C ALA A 31 9.14 -9.40 6.19
N VAL A 32 7.93 -8.97 6.53
CA VAL A 32 7.57 -7.56 6.65
C VAL A 32 8.20 -6.92 7.87
N GLU A 33 8.23 -7.61 9.02
CA GLU A 33 8.86 -7.15 10.26
C GLU A 33 10.34 -6.82 10.06
N GLU A 34 11.08 -7.63 9.32
CA GLU A 34 12.49 -7.37 8.97
C GLU A 34 12.71 -6.07 8.18
N LYS A 35 11.65 -5.44 7.66
CA LYS A 35 11.70 -4.23 6.81
C LYS A 35 11.06 -3.00 7.45
N LEU A 36 10.74 -3.04 8.74
CA LEU A 36 10.08 -1.92 9.44
C LEU A 36 10.89 -0.62 9.36
N ASP A 37 12.22 -0.66 9.41
CA ASP A 37 13.05 0.54 9.29
C ASP A 37 13.00 1.15 7.88
N ASP A 38 12.97 0.34 6.83
CA ASP A 38 12.83 0.80 5.45
C ASP A 38 11.43 1.39 5.21
N ILE A 39 10.40 0.73 5.74
CA ILE A 39 9.00 1.19 5.69
C ILE A 39 8.86 2.51 6.45
N LYS A 40 9.45 2.64 7.65
CA LYS A 40 9.47 3.87 8.43
C LYS A 40 10.05 5.02 7.64
N ARG A 41 11.25 4.86 7.06
CA ARG A 41 11.91 5.91 6.26
C ARG A 41 11.03 6.36 5.09
N LEU A 42 10.37 5.40 4.43
CA LEU A 42 9.46 5.69 3.33
C LEU A 42 8.26 6.52 3.80
N ILE A 43 7.61 6.11 4.89
CA ILE A 43 6.45 6.79 5.47
C ILE A 43 6.81 8.22 5.91
N GLU A 44 7.91 8.42 6.63
CA GLU A 44 8.37 9.73 7.07
C GLU A 44 8.60 10.69 5.90
N SER A 45 9.12 10.17 4.79
CA SER A 45 9.34 10.96 3.57
C SER A 45 8.02 11.31 2.87
N ILE A 46 7.05 10.39 2.82
CA ILE A 46 5.70 10.65 2.28
C ILE A 46 4.97 11.67 3.15
N GLU A 47 5.00 11.52 4.47
CA GLU A 47 4.41 12.45 5.44
C GLU A 47 4.92 13.88 5.20
N ASN A 48 6.23 14.03 5.06
CA ASN A 48 6.87 15.33 4.79
C ASN A 48 6.39 15.96 3.48
N GLN A 49 6.18 15.18 2.43
CA GLN A 49 5.65 15.70 1.17
C GLN A 49 4.17 16.05 1.29
N MET A 50 3.36 15.23 1.95
CA MET A 50 1.94 15.52 2.18
C MET A 50 1.73 16.79 3.02
N LYS A 51 2.58 17.04 4.03
CA LYS A 51 2.56 18.31 4.81
C LYS A 51 2.84 19.54 3.96
N LYS A 52 3.51 19.39 2.82
CA LYS A 52 3.73 20.47 1.82
C LYS A 52 2.59 20.55 0.78
N GLY A 53 1.47 19.85 1.00
CA GLY A 53 0.35 19.79 0.06
C GLY A 53 0.52 18.78 -1.07
N GLY A 54 1.49 17.86 -0.98
CA GLY A 54 1.69 16.78 -1.94
C GLY A 54 0.71 15.63 -1.76
N ARG A 55 0.72 14.71 -2.72
CA ARG A 55 -0.16 13.54 -2.81
C ARG A 55 0.67 12.26 -2.88
N LEU A 56 0.03 11.13 -2.60
CA LEU A 56 0.63 9.81 -2.74
C LEU A 56 0.08 9.09 -3.97
N PHE A 57 0.98 8.59 -4.81
CA PHE A 57 0.64 7.77 -5.96
C PHE A 57 1.21 6.36 -5.80
N TYR A 58 0.36 5.36 -5.95
CA TYR A 58 0.76 3.97 -6.13
C TYR A 58 0.74 3.63 -7.62
N LEU A 59 1.82 3.07 -8.13
CA LEU A 59 1.96 2.71 -9.54
C LEU A 59 2.35 1.24 -9.67
N GLY A 60 1.54 0.43 -10.34
CA GLY A 60 1.81 -1.00 -10.51
C GLY A 60 1.17 -1.61 -11.74
N ALA A 61 1.44 -2.90 -11.96
CA ALA A 61 0.79 -3.71 -12.98
C ALA A 61 0.18 -4.96 -12.33
N GLY A 62 -0.83 -5.57 -12.96
CA GLY A 62 -1.45 -6.81 -12.50
C GLY A 62 -1.91 -6.74 -11.03
N THR A 63 -1.53 -7.73 -10.24
CA THR A 63 -1.87 -7.80 -8.80
C THR A 63 -1.34 -6.59 -8.03
N SER A 64 -0.11 -6.16 -8.29
CA SER A 64 0.51 -5.00 -7.62
C SER A 64 -0.27 -3.72 -7.86
N GLY A 65 -0.72 -3.46 -9.10
CA GLY A 65 -1.56 -2.31 -9.41
C GLY A 65 -2.94 -2.38 -8.76
N ARG A 66 -3.56 -3.57 -8.72
CA ARG A 66 -4.86 -3.78 -8.03
C ARG A 66 -4.77 -3.51 -6.54
N LEU A 67 -3.69 -3.94 -5.89
CA LEU A 67 -3.47 -3.68 -4.46
C LEU A 67 -3.28 -2.19 -4.17
N GLY A 68 -2.55 -1.46 -5.03
CA GLY A 68 -2.42 -0.02 -4.94
C GLY A 68 -3.76 0.71 -5.07
N ILE A 69 -4.60 0.29 -6.01
CA ILE A 69 -5.97 0.84 -6.18
C ILE A 69 -6.83 0.50 -4.96
N LEU A 70 -6.78 -0.73 -4.47
CA LEU A 70 -7.54 -1.17 -3.29
C LEU A 70 -7.23 -0.27 -2.09
N ASP A 71 -5.95 -0.10 -1.74
CA ASP A 71 -5.53 0.72 -0.59
C ASP A 71 -5.92 2.19 -0.78
N ALA A 72 -5.70 2.76 -1.97
CA ALA A 72 -6.06 4.13 -2.29
C ALA A 72 -7.58 4.39 -2.17
N SER A 73 -8.40 3.46 -2.65
CA SER A 73 -9.86 3.59 -2.65
C SER A 73 -10.49 3.55 -1.25
N GLU A 74 -9.79 2.95 -0.27
CA GLU A 74 -10.24 2.87 1.12
C GLU A 74 -9.89 4.13 1.95
N CYS A 75 -8.98 4.99 1.48
CA CYS A 75 -8.60 6.21 2.21
C CYS A 75 -9.74 7.23 2.34
N PRO A 76 -10.52 7.56 1.29
CA PRO A 76 -11.62 8.52 1.40
C PRO A 76 -12.72 8.09 2.39
N PRO A 77 -13.28 6.87 2.35
CA PRO A 77 -14.31 6.46 3.29
C PRO A 77 -13.81 6.27 4.72
N THR A 78 -12.50 5.95 4.90
CA THR A 78 -11.92 5.72 6.23
C THR A 78 -11.49 7.01 6.92
N PHE A 79 -10.83 7.90 6.19
CA PHE A 79 -10.18 9.09 6.75
C PHE A 79 -10.82 10.43 6.32
N GLY A 80 -11.91 10.41 5.56
CA GLY A 80 -12.60 11.60 5.08
C GLY A 80 -11.82 12.46 4.09
N VAL A 81 -10.72 11.96 3.58
CA VAL A 81 -9.84 12.68 2.65
C VAL A 81 -10.41 12.73 1.22
N SER A 82 -9.84 13.61 0.40
CA SER A 82 -10.16 13.65 -1.03
C SER A 82 -9.70 12.37 -1.73
N GLU A 83 -10.46 11.91 -2.73
CA GLU A 83 -10.08 10.81 -3.63
C GLU A 83 -8.77 11.10 -4.40
N ASN A 84 -8.38 12.36 -4.47
CA ASN A 84 -7.15 12.80 -5.13
C ASN A 84 -5.94 12.87 -4.18
N LEU A 85 -6.06 12.49 -2.91
CA LEU A 85 -4.95 12.53 -1.96
C LEU A 85 -4.06 11.29 -2.05
N VAL A 86 -4.67 10.10 -2.17
CA VAL A 86 -3.98 8.84 -2.42
C VAL A 86 -4.57 8.23 -3.70
N ILE A 87 -3.73 7.96 -4.68
CA ILE A 87 -4.17 7.60 -6.03
C ILE A 87 -3.48 6.31 -6.47
N GLY A 88 -4.26 5.30 -6.82
CA GLY A 88 -3.75 4.06 -7.41
C GLY A 88 -3.78 4.12 -8.94
N ILE A 89 -2.67 3.79 -9.58
CA ILE A 89 -2.52 3.73 -11.03
C ILE A 89 -2.08 2.33 -11.45
N ILE A 90 -2.79 1.74 -12.40
CA ILE A 90 -2.50 0.40 -12.92
C ILE A 90 -2.20 0.43 -14.41
N ALA A 91 -1.19 -0.31 -14.85
CA ALA A 91 -0.92 -0.52 -16.26
C ALA A 91 -2.16 -1.10 -16.98
N GLY A 92 -2.57 -0.47 -18.08
CA GLY A 92 -3.80 -0.81 -18.81
C GLY A 92 -5.07 -0.10 -18.30
N GLY A 93 -4.95 0.77 -17.27
CA GLY A 93 -6.06 1.57 -16.74
C GLY A 93 -7.16 0.75 -16.07
N ASP A 94 -8.35 1.32 -15.89
CA ASP A 94 -9.46 0.73 -15.12
C ASP A 94 -9.91 -0.65 -15.65
N LYS A 95 -9.75 -0.91 -16.93
CA LYS A 95 -10.04 -2.24 -17.50
C LYS A 95 -9.17 -3.33 -16.89
N ALA A 96 -7.92 -2.99 -16.52
CA ALA A 96 -6.96 -3.92 -15.93
C ALA A 96 -7.30 -4.32 -14.48
N ILE A 97 -8.20 -3.60 -13.82
CA ILE A 97 -8.70 -3.95 -12.48
C ILE A 97 -9.40 -5.31 -12.52
N ARG A 98 -10.24 -5.53 -13.53
CA ARG A 98 -11.10 -6.72 -13.65
C ARG A 98 -10.57 -7.76 -14.63
N LYS A 99 -9.85 -7.34 -15.68
CA LYS A 99 -9.33 -8.23 -16.74
C LYS A 99 -7.86 -7.94 -16.97
N SER A 100 -7.04 -8.98 -17.04
CA SER A 100 -5.64 -8.82 -17.45
C SER A 100 -5.56 -8.08 -18.79
N GLN A 101 -4.71 -7.07 -18.86
CA GLN A 101 -4.39 -6.35 -20.09
C GLN A 101 -3.00 -6.79 -20.52
N GLU A 102 -2.95 -7.66 -21.52
CA GLU A 102 -1.69 -8.14 -22.07
C GLU A 102 -0.87 -6.97 -22.60
N PHE A 103 0.44 -7.06 -22.49
CA PHE A 103 1.43 -6.06 -22.95
C PHE A 103 1.37 -4.67 -22.28
N ALA A 104 0.37 -4.37 -21.45
CA ALA A 104 0.28 -3.05 -20.79
C ALA A 104 1.46 -2.79 -19.85
N GLU A 105 2.02 -3.83 -19.24
CA GLU A 105 3.16 -3.75 -18.31
C GLU A 105 4.53 -3.57 -19.02
N ASP A 106 4.60 -3.80 -20.32
CA ASP A 106 5.85 -3.71 -21.11
C ASP A 106 6.14 -2.28 -21.59
N SER A 107 5.18 -1.36 -21.48
CA SER A 107 5.34 0.00 -21.95
C SER A 107 6.35 0.79 -21.12
N LEU A 108 7.37 1.34 -21.78
CA LEU A 108 8.39 2.18 -21.16
C LEU A 108 7.96 3.64 -20.94
N THR A 109 6.82 4.05 -21.49
CA THR A 109 6.40 5.47 -21.47
C THR A 109 5.02 5.70 -20.88
N GLN A 110 4.12 4.73 -20.99
CA GLN A 110 2.71 4.90 -20.64
C GLN A 110 2.52 5.30 -19.17
N GLY A 111 3.27 4.74 -18.23
CA GLY A 111 3.12 5.06 -16.80
C GLY A 111 3.42 6.54 -16.49
N TRP A 112 4.38 7.15 -17.20
CA TRP A 112 4.61 8.58 -17.09
C TRP A 112 3.44 9.40 -17.65
N TYR A 113 2.86 8.99 -18.78
CA TYR A 113 1.67 9.66 -19.32
C TYR A 113 0.46 9.51 -18.40
N ASP A 114 0.30 8.37 -17.75
CA ASP A 114 -0.78 8.15 -16.79
C ASP A 114 -0.65 9.07 -15.57
N LEU A 115 0.56 9.23 -15.01
CA LEU A 115 0.83 10.20 -13.94
C LEU A 115 0.60 11.64 -14.37
N LYS A 116 0.97 12.02 -15.59
CA LYS A 116 0.78 13.38 -16.11
C LYS A 116 -0.69 13.82 -16.17
N LYS A 117 -1.63 12.90 -16.30
CA LYS A 117 -3.07 13.19 -16.25
C LYS A 117 -3.50 13.83 -14.93
N PHE A 118 -2.74 13.59 -13.87
CA PHE A 118 -2.98 14.15 -12.53
C PHE A 118 -2.18 15.42 -12.24
N ASN A 119 -1.49 16.02 -13.24
CA ASN A 119 -0.63 17.18 -13.05
C ASN A 119 0.38 16.98 -11.91
N ILE A 120 1.09 15.84 -11.94
CA ILE A 120 2.06 15.46 -10.91
C ILE A 120 3.16 16.52 -10.76
N ASN A 121 3.58 16.80 -9.52
CA ASN A 121 4.55 17.83 -9.19
C ASN A 121 5.57 17.38 -8.13
N LYS A 122 6.53 18.24 -7.77
CA LYS A 122 7.65 17.92 -6.88
C LYS A 122 7.25 17.64 -5.42
N ASN A 123 6.07 18.06 -5.00
CA ASN A 123 5.57 17.76 -3.66
C ASN A 123 4.91 16.38 -3.58
N ASP A 124 4.59 15.76 -4.72
CA ASP A 124 3.99 14.43 -4.76
C ASP A 124 5.01 13.33 -4.48
N SER A 125 4.52 12.17 -4.07
CA SER A 125 5.29 10.95 -3.84
C SER A 125 4.79 9.83 -4.75
N VAL A 126 5.67 9.07 -5.38
CA VAL A 126 5.30 7.94 -6.25
C VAL A 126 5.96 6.66 -5.75
N ILE A 127 5.14 5.67 -5.43
CA ILE A 127 5.57 4.35 -4.98
C ILE A 127 5.33 3.34 -6.09
N GLY A 128 6.43 2.85 -6.67
CA GLY A 128 6.38 1.78 -7.66
C GLY A 128 6.20 0.42 -6.99
N ILE A 129 5.21 -0.34 -7.43
CA ILE A 129 4.89 -1.65 -6.87
C ILE A 129 5.08 -2.71 -7.95
N ALA A 130 6.06 -3.57 -7.75
CA ALA A 130 6.33 -4.71 -8.63
C ALA A 130 7.02 -5.84 -7.85
N ALA A 131 6.34 -6.96 -7.62
CA ALA A 131 6.90 -8.08 -6.87
C ALA A 131 8.22 -8.58 -7.48
N SER A 132 8.34 -8.67 -8.81
CA SER A 132 9.57 -9.01 -9.51
C SER A 132 10.64 -7.90 -9.44
N GLY A 133 10.20 -6.64 -9.31
CA GLY A 133 11.05 -5.47 -9.42
C GLY A 133 11.58 -5.20 -10.84
N THR A 134 11.00 -5.85 -11.88
CA THR A 134 11.51 -5.77 -13.27
C THR A 134 10.49 -5.18 -14.25
N THR A 135 9.24 -4.98 -13.85
CA THR A 135 8.14 -4.51 -14.72
C THR A 135 8.50 -3.20 -15.42
N PRO A 136 8.62 -3.18 -16.77
CA PRO A 136 9.11 -2.01 -17.51
C PRO A 136 8.29 -0.74 -17.27
N TYR A 137 6.96 -0.85 -17.25
CA TYR A 137 6.03 0.23 -16.94
C TYR A 137 6.37 0.92 -15.61
N VAL A 138 6.67 0.16 -14.56
CA VAL A 138 6.97 0.68 -13.23
C VAL A 138 8.39 1.26 -13.18
N VAL A 139 9.38 0.48 -13.61
CA VAL A 139 10.81 0.86 -13.55
C VAL A 139 11.07 2.16 -14.30
N SER A 140 10.58 2.27 -15.54
CA SER A 140 10.79 3.46 -16.38
C SER A 140 10.11 4.70 -15.79
N THR A 141 8.92 4.53 -15.22
CA THR A 141 8.16 5.63 -14.63
C THR A 141 8.83 6.14 -13.35
N ILE A 142 9.27 5.26 -12.45
CA ILE A 142 10.00 5.63 -11.23
C ILE A 142 11.31 6.34 -11.57
N LYS A 143 12.08 5.82 -12.54
CA LYS A 143 13.27 6.50 -13.04
C LYS A 143 12.97 7.91 -13.54
N LYS A 144 11.86 8.09 -14.27
CA LYS A 144 11.43 9.39 -14.78
C LYS A 144 11.00 10.34 -13.66
N CYS A 145 10.23 9.86 -12.66
CA CYS A 145 9.84 10.65 -11.49
C CYS A 145 11.05 11.18 -10.74
N LYS A 146 12.02 10.31 -10.42
CA LYS A 146 13.27 10.69 -9.76
C LYS A 146 14.03 11.77 -10.55
N SER A 147 14.13 11.63 -11.87
CA SER A 147 14.79 12.64 -12.72
C SER A 147 14.09 14.00 -12.73
N LYS A 148 12.83 14.07 -12.28
CA LYS A 148 12.03 15.28 -12.14
C LYS A 148 12.01 15.83 -10.71
N GLY A 149 12.73 15.23 -9.77
CA GLY A 149 12.78 15.63 -8.36
C GLY A 149 11.49 15.33 -7.61
N ILE A 150 10.74 14.32 -8.05
CA ILE A 150 9.56 13.78 -7.36
C ILE A 150 10.04 12.66 -6.45
N LEU A 151 9.63 12.65 -5.17
CA LEU A 151 9.97 11.59 -4.23
C LEU A 151 9.55 10.22 -4.77
N THR A 152 10.48 9.27 -4.77
CA THR A 152 10.24 7.92 -5.27
C THR A 152 10.55 6.85 -4.23
N GLY A 153 9.62 5.94 -4.04
CA GLY A 153 9.84 4.69 -3.33
C GLY A 153 9.51 3.48 -4.17
N CYS A 154 9.79 2.29 -3.66
CA CYS A 154 9.30 1.08 -4.28
C CYS A 154 9.02 -0.04 -3.28
N LEU A 155 8.08 -0.94 -3.66
CA LEU A 155 7.83 -2.22 -3.01
C LEU A 155 8.17 -3.34 -3.99
N THR A 156 9.11 -4.19 -3.62
CA THR A 156 9.52 -5.35 -4.42
C THR A 156 9.83 -6.55 -3.53
N CYS A 157 9.62 -7.76 -4.05
CA CYS A 157 9.93 -9.01 -3.34
C CYS A 157 11.24 -9.66 -3.80
N ASN A 158 12.01 -8.95 -4.63
CA ASN A 158 13.32 -9.41 -5.11
C ASN A 158 14.39 -8.36 -4.77
N PRO A 159 15.43 -8.73 -4.01
CA PRO A 159 16.49 -7.82 -3.63
C PRO A 159 17.34 -7.42 -4.85
N ASN A 160 17.92 -6.22 -4.78
CA ASN A 160 18.78 -5.67 -5.82
C ASN A 160 18.12 -5.60 -7.21
N SER A 161 16.80 -5.48 -7.25
CA SER A 161 16.03 -5.43 -8.49
C SER A 161 16.30 -4.14 -9.31
N PRO A 162 16.00 -4.12 -10.61
CA PRO A 162 16.06 -2.89 -11.40
C PRO A 162 15.25 -1.74 -10.80
N LEU A 163 14.08 -2.04 -10.20
CA LEU A 163 13.21 -1.05 -9.58
C LEU A 163 13.84 -0.44 -8.32
N SER A 164 14.41 -1.27 -7.44
CA SER A 164 15.06 -0.78 -6.22
C SER A 164 16.30 0.08 -6.49
N LYS A 165 17.02 -0.19 -7.59
CA LYS A 165 18.19 0.60 -7.99
C LYS A 165 17.84 2.00 -8.53
N VAL A 166 16.65 2.20 -9.06
CA VAL A 166 16.25 3.47 -9.67
C VAL A 166 15.46 4.39 -8.75
N CYS A 167 14.82 3.88 -7.69
CA CYS A 167 14.09 4.70 -6.72
C CYS A 167 15.03 5.32 -5.66
N GLU A 168 14.48 6.19 -4.80
CA GLU A 168 15.23 6.80 -3.69
C GLU A 168 15.14 5.94 -2.43
N ILE A 169 13.97 5.42 -2.13
CA ILE A 169 13.70 4.65 -0.90
C ILE A 169 13.13 3.29 -1.29
N PRO A 170 13.97 2.27 -1.43
CA PRO A 170 13.51 0.91 -1.71
C PRO A 170 13.04 0.19 -0.43
N VAL A 171 11.95 -0.56 -0.54
CA VAL A 171 11.51 -1.56 0.43
C VAL A 171 11.52 -2.93 -0.26
N GLU A 172 12.50 -3.74 0.08
CA GLU A 172 12.75 -5.05 -0.53
C GLU A 172 12.36 -6.17 0.46
N ILE A 173 11.22 -6.83 0.20
CA ILE A 173 10.64 -7.83 1.08
C ILE A 173 10.85 -9.24 0.52
N VAL A 174 11.71 -10.03 1.14
CA VAL A 174 12.02 -11.40 0.69
C VAL A 174 11.05 -12.39 1.33
N VAL A 175 9.99 -12.74 0.63
CA VAL A 175 8.92 -13.67 1.11
C VAL A 175 9.18 -15.14 0.79
N ARG A 176 10.43 -15.52 0.43
CA ARG A 176 10.76 -16.87 -0.06
C ARG A 176 10.03 -17.23 -1.36
N PRO A 177 10.29 -18.40 -1.97
CA PRO A 177 9.57 -18.87 -3.15
C PRO A 177 8.06 -18.94 -2.90
N GLU A 178 7.26 -18.59 -3.89
CA GLU A 178 5.80 -18.72 -3.81
C GLU A 178 5.39 -20.19 -3.73
N PHE A 179 4.27 -20.48 -3.06
CA PHE A 179 3.71 -21.83 -2.96
C PHE A 179 3.46 -22.44 -4.37
N ILE A 180 2.86 -21.68 -5.27
CA ILE A 180 2.88 -21.99 -6.69
C ILE A 180 3.98 -21.17 -7.34
N THR A 181 5.01 -21.83 -7.85
CA THR A 181 6.17 -21.17 -8.44
C THR A 181 5.77 -20.07 -9.42
N GLY A 182 6.22 -18.85 -9.17
CA GLY A 182 5.95 -17.69 -10.00
C GLY A 182 4.62 -16.97 -9.75
N SER A 183 3.74 -17.49 -8.89
CA SER A 183 2.43 -16.89 -8.60
C SER A 183 2.51 -15.79 -7.54
N THR A 184 3.08 -14.63 -7.89
CA THR A 184 3.33 -13.50 -6.98
C THR A 184 2.07 -12.82 -6.43
N ARG A 185 0.87 -13.29 -6.80
CA ARG A 185 -0.38 -12.88 -6.17
C ARG A 185 -0.57 -13.40 -4.74
N MET A 186 0.23 -14.40 -4.33
CA MET A 186 0.14 -15.07 -3.03
C MET A 186 0.98 -14.35 -1.97
N LYS A 187 2.11 -14.89 -1.52
CA LYS A 187 2.93 -14.29 -0.45
C LYS A 187 3.40 -12.88 -0.77
N SER A 188 3.90 -12.64 -1.99
CA SER A 188 4.30 -11.30 -2.42
C SER A 188 3.14 -10.31 -2.41
N GLY A 189 1.94 -10.75 -2.85
CA GLY A 189 0.73 -9.95 -2.79
C GLY A 189 0.32 -9.63 -1.35
N THR A 190 0.36 -10.62 -0.44
CA THR A 190 0.05 -10.45 0.98
C THR A 190 1.02 -9.47 1.65
N ALA A 191 2.33 -9.63 1.46
CA ALA A 191 3.34 -8.69 1.97
C ALA A 191 3.10 -7.26 1.45
N THR A 192 2.86 -7.11 0.15
CA THR A 192 2.56 -5.82 -0.46
C THR A 192 1.34 -5.17 0.20
N LYS A 193 0.24 -5.92 0.36
CA LYS A 193 -0.99 -5.41 1.02
C LYS A 193 -0.73 -4.96 2.46
N MET A 194 0.03 -5.71 3.24
CA MET A 194 0.39 -5.34 4.61
C MET A 194 1.15 -4.01 4.65
N ILE A 195 2.12 -3.83 3.77
CA ILE A 195 2.94 -2.61 3.72
C ILE A 195 2.14 -1.41 3.22
N LEU A 196 1.29 -1.57 2.21
CA LEU A 196 0.41 -0.48 1.75
C LEU A 196 -0.49 0.02 2.87
N ASN A 197 -1.08 -0.89 3.66
CA ASN A 197 -1.87 -0.51 4.83
C ASN A 197 -1.04 0.24 5.89
N MET A 198 0.23 -0.16 6.11
CA MET A 198 1.13 0.56 7.02
C MET A 198 1.41 1.97 6.50
N ILE A 199 1.68 2.12 5.19
CA ILE A 199 1.97 3.40 4.56
C ILE A 199 0.76 4.34 4.67
N SER A 200 -0.39 3.92 4.16
CA SER A 200 -1.59 4.79 4.13
C SER A 200 -2.07 5.11 5.54
N THR A 201 -2.25 4.11 6.40
CA THR A 201 -2.77 4.31 7.75
C THR A 201 -1.84 5.19 8.59
N THR A 202 -0.54 4.88 8.62
CA THR A 202 0.41 5.66 9.42
C THR A 202 0.51 7.09 8.91
N THR A 203 0.54 7.29 7.59
CA THR A 203 0.56 8.63 7.00
C THR A 203 -0.69 9.41 7.39
N MET A 204 -1.89 8.81 7.30
CA MET A 204 -3.15 9.48 7.69
C MET A 204 -3.18 9.83 9.18
N VAL A 205 -2.69 8.95 10.06
CA VAL A 205 -2.52 9.25 11.49
C VAL A 205 -1.60 10.46 11.70
N LYS A 206 -0.46 10.49 11.01
CA LYS A 206 0.57 11.54 11.16
C LYS A 206 0.16 12.90 10.59
N ILE A 207 -0.76 12.94 9.63
CA ILE A 207 -1.36 14.17 9.09
C ILE A 207 -2.67 14.57 9.80
N GLY A 208 -2.99 13.94 10.94
CA GLY A 208 -4.07 14.33 11.83
C GLY A 208 -5.48 13.88 11.39
N LYS A 209 -5.61 12.75 10.68
CA LYS A 209 -6.89 12.19 10.25
C LYS A 209 -7.49 11.17 11.22
N VAL A 210 -6.82 10.96 12.35
CA VAL A 210 -7.23 10.05 13.42
C VAL A 210 -7.03 10.73 14.77
N TYR A 211 -7.97 10.56 15.69
CA TYR A 211 -7.86 11.00 17.08
C TYR A 211 -7.85 9.76 17.98
N ASP A 212 -6.78 9.59 18.76
CA ASP A 212 -6.50 8.35 19.46
C ASP A 212 -6.50 7.16 18.46
N ASN A 213 -7.46 6.24 18.55
CA ASN A 213 -7.68 5.16 17.60
C ASN A 213 -8.99 5.31 16.81
N LEU A 214 -9.59 6.51 16.80
CA LEU A 214 -10.90 6.78 16.23
C LEU A 214 -10.79 7.53 14.90
N MET A 215 -11.58 7.12 13.92
CA MET A 215 -11.72 7.81 12.62
C MET A 215 -12.60 9.05 12.79
N ILE A 216 -12.01 10.25 12.93
CA ILE A 216 -12.74 11.49 13.25
C ILE A 216 -13.37 12.15 12.02
N ASP A 217 -12.79 11.99 10.83
CA ASP A 217 -13.26 12.61 9.58
C ASP A 217 -14.14 11.67 8.74
N LEU A 218 -14.81 10.71 9.38
CA LEU A 218 -15.66 9.71 8.73
C LEU A 218 -16.79 10.37 7.92
N LYS A 219 -16.81 10.13 6.60
CA LYS A 219 -17.95 10.56 5.76
C LYS A 219 -19.15 9.65 5.99
N VAL A 220 -20.24 10.23 6.52
CA VAL A 220 -21.48 9.50 6.80
C VAL A 220 -22.31 9.36 5.52
N VAL A 221 -22.01 8.33 4.73
CA VAL A 221 -22.69 8.06 3.46
C VAL A 221 -23.74 6.94 3.52
N ASN A 222 -23.85 6.23 4.67
CA ASN A 222 -24.84 5.18 4.88
C ASN A 222 -25.16 4.99 6.37
N LYS A 223 -26.23 4.21 6.65
CA LYS A 223 -26.72 3.95 8.01
C LYS A 223 -25.66 3.30 8.93
N LYS A 224 -24.81 2.42 8.40
CA LYS A 224 -23.72 1.78 9.16
C LYS A 224 -22.72 2.84 9.64
N LEU A 225 -22.32 3.75 8.76
CA LEU A 225 -21.36 4.82 9.08
C LEU A 225 -21.99 5.87 10.01
N PHE A 226 -23.30 6.16 9.88
CA PHE A 226 -24.03 7.01 10.81
C PHE A 226 -23.99 6.43 12.23
N ASN A 227 -24.34 5.15 12.40
CA ASN A 227 -24.30 4.49 13.71
C ASN A 227 -22.88 4.45 14.28
N ARG A 228 -21.84 4.30 13.44
CA ARG A 228 -20.44 4.36 13.87
C ARG A 228 -20.06 5.76 14.35
N ALA A 229 -20.46 6.82 13.63
CA ALA A 229 -20.21 8.21 14.05
C ALA A 229 -20.82 8.51 15.42
N ILE A 230 -22.08 8.09 15.67
CA ILE A 230 -22.72 8.25 16.98
C ILE A 230 -21.90 7.54 18.08
N ARG A 231 -21.43 6.30 17.83
CA ARG A 231 -20.62 5.56 18.82
C ARG A 231 -19.30 6.28 19.10
N ILE A 232 -18.63 6.81 18.08
CA ILE A 232 -17.38 7.57 18.22
C ILE A 232 -17.62 8.82 19.08
N ILE A 233 -18.67 9.60 18.79
CA ILE A 233 -19.02 10.79 19.57
C ILE A 233 -19.28 10.41 21.03
N ASN A 234 -20.08 9.38 21.29
CA ASN A 234 -20.38 8.94 22.64
C ASN A 234 -19.13 8.53 23.43
N ILE A 235 -18.21 7.80 22.80
CA ILE A 235 -16.93 7.41 23.43
C ILE A 235 -16.10 8.65 23.74
N THR A 236 -15.95 9.56 22.79
CA THR A 236 -15.10 10.75 22.92
C THR A 236 -15.64 11.71 23.98
N VAL A 237 -16.96 11.98 23.96
CA VAL A 237 -17.61 12.90 24.92
C VAL A 237 -17.63 12.30 26.32
N SER A 238 -17.94 11.02 26.48
CA SER A 238 -17.91 10.34 27.80
C SER A 238 -16.50 10.36 28.41
N TYR A 239 -15.46 10.17 27.60
CA TYR A 239 -14.07 10.18 28.07
C TYR A 239 -13.59 11.56 28.48
N THR A 240 -13.98 12.61 27.76
CA THR A 240 -13.67 14.00 28.14
C THR A 240 -14.38 14.44 29.42
N HIS A 241 -15.61 14.02 29.65
CA HIS A 241 -16.32 14.26 30.89
C HIS A 241 -15.70 13.56 32.10
N LEU A 242 -15.27 12.30 31.97
CA LEU A 242 -14.58 11.57 33.03
C LEU A 242 -13.26 12.24 33.42
N ARG A 243 -12.42 12.62 32.46
CA ARG A 243 -11.18 13.36 32.73
C ARG A 243 -11.40 14.73 33.37
N ALA A 244 -12.44 15.46 32.99
CA ALA A 244 -12.79 16.74 33.59
C ALA A 244 -13.21 16.61 35.07
N HIS A 245 -13.79 15.47 35.45
CA HIS A 245 -14.13 15.15 36.84
C HIS A 245 -12.91 14.71 37.65
N GLU A 246 -11.99 13.96 37.09
CA GLU A 246 -10.74 13.54 37.74
C GLU A 246 -9.82 14.74 38.07
N THR A 247 -9.72 15.71 37.17
CA THR A 247 -8.93 16.93 37.39
C THR A 247 -9.54 17.85 38.44
N LYS A 248 -10.83 17.81 38.69
CA LYS A 248 -11.48 18.56 39.78
C LYS A 248 -11.39 17.87 41.15
N ALA A 249 -11.14 16.56 41.17
CA ALA A 249 -10.98 15.82 42.44
C ALA A 249 -9.55 15.88 43.01
N ASN A 250 -8.58 16.36 42.22
CA ASN A 250 -7.16 16.48 42.60
C ASN A 250 -6.71 17.94 42.84
N LEU A 251 -7.64 18.89 42.96
CA LEU A 251 -7.46 20.27 43.41
C LEU A 251 -8.19 20.48 44.73
#